data_3089dbb0b6d3db690f49926a28d13d3b
#
_entry.id   3089dbb0b6d3db690f49926a28d13d3b
#
_cell.length_a   1.000
_cell.length_b   1.000
_cell.length_c   1.000
_cell.angle_alpha   90.00
_cell.angle_beta   90.00
_cell.angle_gamma   90.00
#
_symmetry.space_group_name_H-M   'P 1'
#
loop_
_entity.id
_entity.type
_entity.pdbx_description
1 polymer ?
#
loop_
_entity_poly.entity_id
_entity_poly.type
_entity_poly.pdbx_seq_one_letter_code
_entity_poly.pdbx_strand_id
1 'polypeptide(L)'
;MGTSMGGQQSFVAAGLNPRVTDLIVNVPAGADVTATLHGRWASYPNWNVSNPRVLETARYFDTANFASHITARSLVGLGFIDDVSAPAGVWAVFNQITGRKEIVPMPDSPHNHLATAAQQRPIVKRTGEWLDAIVHDRDPLATSVKP
;
A
#
# COMPACT_ATOMS: atom_id res chain seq x y z
N MET A 1 -7.66 -0.19 -8.08
CA MET A 1 -6.27 -0.69 -7.98
C MET A 1 -5.27 0.37 -8.42
N GLY A 2 -4.05 0.33 -7.89
CA GLY A 2 -3.03 1.31 -8.24
C GLY A 2 -1.62 0.94 -7.79
N THR A 3 -0.63 1.59 -8.42
CA THR A 3 0.79 1.43 -8.11
C THR A 3 1.38 2.78 -7.71
N SER A 4 2.27 2.81 -6.73
CA SER A 4 2.96 4.02 -6.26
C SER A 4 1.95 5.13 -5.86
N MET A 5 1.98 6.29 -6.49
CA MET A 5 1.00 7.37 -6.28
C MET A 5 -0.44 6.92 -6.59
N GLY A 6 -0.66 6.07 -7.60
CA GLY A 6 -1.96 5.44 -7.85
C GLY A 6 -2.41 4.53 -6.69
N GLY A 7 -1.47 3.89 -6.00
CA GLY A 7 -1.73 3.14 -4.77
C GLY A 7 -2.17 4.05 -3.62
N GLN A 8 -1.51 5.19 -3.43
CA GLN A 8 -1.93 6.23 -2.48
C GLN A 8 -3.38 6.67 -2.74
N GLN A 9 -3.69 7.03 -4.00
CA GLN A 9 -5.04 7.44 -4.38
C GLN A 9 -6.07 6.34 -4.14
N SER A 10 -5.70 5.09 -4.39
CA SER A 10 -6.57 3.93 -4.14
C SER A 10 -6.85 3.72 -2.65
N PHE A 11 -5.86 3.92 -1.78
CA PHE A 11 -6.07 3.90 -0.33
C PHE A 11 -7.03 5.00 0.13
N VAL A 12 -6.81 6.22 -0.32
CA VAL A 12 -7.69 7.37 0.00
C VAL A 12 -9.12 7.09 -0.47
N ALA A 13 -9.28 6.63 -1.72
CA ALA A 13 -10.59 6.30 -2.28
C ALA A 13 -11.30 5.21 -1.47
N ALA A 14 -10.59 4.13 -1.09
CA ALA A 14 -11.16 3.05 -0.30
C ALA A 14 -11.50 3.47 1.14
N GLY A 15 -10.68 4.33 1.75
CA GLY A 15 -10.95 4.86 3.10
C GLY A 15 -12.11 5.85 3.17
N LEU A 16 -12.41 6.54 2.06
CA LEU A 16 -13.50 7.52 1.99
C LEU A 16 -14.80 6.96 1.42
N ASN A 17 -14.76 5.82 0.73
CA ASN A 17 -15.93 5.27 0.06
C ASN A 17 -16.16 3.79 0.44
N PRO A 18 -17.12 3.51 1.32
CA PRO A 18 -17.43 2.15 1.78
C PRO A 18 -18.01 1.23 0.68
N ARG A 19 -18.30 1.76 -0.50
CA ARG A 19 -18.71 0.94 -1.67
C ARG A 19 -17.53 0.27 -2.38
N VAL A 20 -16.30 0.64 -2.02
CA VAL A 20 -15.11 -0.09 -2.50
C VAL A 20 -15.06 -1.43 -1.78
N THR A 21 -15.19 -2.52 -2.52
CA THR A 21 -15.21 -3.90 -2.00
C THR A 21 -13.84 -4.55 -2.03
N ASP A 22 -13.01 -4.15 -2.99
CA ASP A 22 -11.69 -4.73 -3.22
C ASP A 22 -10.65 -3.66 -3.53
N LEU A 23 -9.50 -3.78 -2.91
CA LEU A 23 -8.37 -2.88 -3.04
C LEU A 23 -7.12 -3.68 -3.41
N ILE A 24 -6.50 -3.36 -4.53
CA ILE A 24 -5.22 -3.96 -4.95
C ILE A 24 -4.23 -2.83 -5.17
N VAL A 25 -3.15 -2.81 -4.40
CA VAL A 25 -2.12 -1.78 -4.48
C VAL A 25 -0.72 -2.39 -4.49
N ASN A 26 0.16 -1.81 -5.30
CA ASN A 26 1.56 -2.20 -5.35
C ASN A 26 2.46 -1.02 -4.98
N VAL A 27 3.37 -1.23 -4.04
CA VAL A 27 4.34 -0.23 -3.54
C VAL A 27 3.71 1.16 -3.36
N PRO A 28 2.62 1.29 -2.59
CA PRO A 28 1.86 2.53 -2.48
C PRO A 28 2.68 3.65 -1.84
N ALA A 29 2.61 4.86 -2.40
CA ALA A 29 3.24 6.06 -1.84
C ALA A 29 2.39 6.70 -0.72
N GLY A 30 2.89 7.78 -0.13
CA GLY A 30 2.13 8.66 0.76
C GLY A 30 1.89 8.13 2.17
N ALA A 31 2.72 7.19 2.63
CA ALA A 31 2.60 6.59 3.95
C ALA A 31 3.62 7.18 4.94
N ASP A 32 3.22 7.33 6.20
CA ASP A 32 4.07 7.77 7.31
C ASP A 32 4.79 9.11 7.04
N VAL A 33 4.00 10.16 6.84
CA VAL A 33 4.53 11.52 6.57
C VAL A 33 5.42 12.04 7.68
N THR A 34 5.37 11.46 8.88
CA THR A 34 6.19 11.84 10.04
C THR A 34 7.48 11.02 10.18
N ALA A 35 7.75 10.10 9.28
CA ALA A 35 8.86 9.14 9.35
C ALA A 35 10.20 9.79 9.75
N THR A 36 10.58 10.89 9.08
CA THR A 36 11.85 11.58 9.32
C THR A 36 11.97 12.22 10.71
N LEU A 37 10.86 12.62 11.32
CA LEU A 37 10.85 13.13 12.70
C LEU A 37 11.20 12.04 13.74
N HIS A 38 11.14 10.79 13.32
CA HIS A 38 11.41 9.60 14.13
C HIS A 38 12.61 8.80 13.63
N GLY A 39 13.48 9.42 12.82
CA GLY A 39 14.69 8.78 12.30
C GLY A 39 14.42 7.65 11.28
N ARG A 40 13.23 7.60 10.69
CA ARG A 40 12.87 6.64 9.65
C ARG A 40 12.98 7.27 8.26
N TRP A 41 13.07 6.41 7.25
CA TRP A 41 13.12 6.84 5.86
C TRP A 41 11.77 7.44 5.41
N ALA A 42 11.80 8.60 4.74
CA ALA A 42 10.61 9.24 4.19
C ALA A 42 10.09 8.48 2.97
N SER A 43 8.77 8.39 2.84
CA SER A 43 8.13 8.00 1.59
C SER A 43 7.87 9.23 0.71
N TYR A 44 7.82 9.02 -0.62
CA TYR A 44 7.31 10.04 -1.54
C TYR A 44 5.91 10.51 -1.08
N PRO A 45 5.61 11.80 -1.09
CA PRO A 45 6.34 12.91 -1.74
C PRO A 45 7.42 13.64 -0.92
N ASN A 46 7.99 13.06 0.10
CA ASN A 46 9.11 13.64 0.87
C ASN A 46 8.81 15.05 1.40
N TRP A 47 7.72 15.18 2.16
CA TRP A 47 7.30 16.44 2.75
C TRP A 47 8.39 17.05 3.64
N ASN A 48 8.64 18.38 3.52
CA ASN A 48 9.49 19.08 4.47
C ASN A 48 8.78 19.27 5.83
N VAL A 49 8.69 18.18 6.59
CA VAL A 49 7.99 18.14 7.87
C VAL A 49 8.68 18.89 9.01
N SER A 50 9.89 19.43 8.78
CA SER A 50 10.52 20.38 9.70
C SER A 50 9.78 21.72 9.74
N ASN A 51 9.00 22.04 8.70
CA ASN A 51 8.11 23.19 8.70
C ASN A 51 6.75 22.77 9.31
N PRO A 52 6.31 23.38 10.44
CA PRO A 52 5.09 23.00 11.11
C PRO A 52 3.82 23.10 10.24
N ARG A 53 3.74 24.09 9.33
CA ARG A 53 2.61 24.26 8.41
C ARG A 53 2.56 23.13 7.37
N VAL A 54 3.73 22.73 6.87
CA VAL A 54 3.84 21.60 5.93
C VAL A 54 3.46 20.29 6.63
N LEU A 55 3.95 20.10 7.86
CA LEU A 55 3.61 18.91 8.65
C LEU A 55 2.10 18.80 8.91
N GLU A 56 1.48 19.91 9.32
CA GLU A 56 0.03 19.96 9.54
C GLU A 56 -0.73 19.56 8.26
N THR A 57 -0.39 20.17 7.12
CA THR A 57 -1.01 19.86 5.83
C THR A 57 -0.74 18.42 5.39
N ALA A 58 0.50 17.94 5.49
CA ALA A 58 0.89 16.61 5.05
C ALA A 58 0.10 15.48 5.75
N ARG A 59 -0.28 15.68 7.01
CA ARG A 59 -1.12 14.73 7.77
C ARG A 59 -2.48 14.46 7.12
N TYR A 60 -3.04 15.42 6.40
CA TYR A 60 -4.30 15.23 5.66
C TYR A 60 -4.15 14.33 4.43
N PHE A 61 -2.91 14.07 4.00
CA PHE A 61 -2.60 13.24 2.84
C PHE A 61 -1.94 11.91 3.22
N ASP A 62 -1.67 11.69 4.50
CA ASP A 62 -1.07 10.44 4.97
C ASP A 62 -2.05 9.27 4.82
N THR A 63 -1.67 8.28 4.02
CA THR A 63 -2.49 7.09 3.80
C THR A 63 -2.80 6.31 5.07
N ALA A 64 -1.96 6.41 6.10
CA ALA A 64 -2.20 5.77 7.38
C ALA A 64 -3.52 6.25 8.03
N ASN A 65 -3.88 7.52 7.85
CA ASN A 65 -5.10 8.10 8.40
C ASN A 65 -6.38 7.59 7.70
N PHE A 66 -6.27 7.14 6.46
CA PHE A 66 -7.38 6.57 5.71
C PHE A 66 -7.50 5.06 5.91
N ALA A 67 -6.38 4.40 6.19
CA ALA A 67 -6.31 2.94 6.24
C ALA A 67 -7.21 2.33 7.32
N SER A 68 -7.39 3.00 8.46
CA SER A 68 -8.29 2.56 9.54
C SER A 68 -9.77 2.54 9.17
N HIS A 69 -10.14 3.21 8.08
CA HIS A 69 -11.50 3.23 7.53
C HIS A 69 -11.71 2.25 6.38
N ILE A 70 -10.66 1.56 5.95
CA ILE A 70 -10.74 0.60 4.83
C ILE A 70 -11.31 -0.73 5.34
N THR A 71 -12.53 -1.04 4.91
CA THR A 71 -13.20 -2.32 5.14
C THR A 71 -13.11 -3.28 3.95
N ALA A 72 -12.64 -2.78 2.81
CA ALA A 72 -12.42 -3.55 1.60
C ALA A 72 -11.44 -4.70 1.81
N ARG A 73 -11.63 -5.81 1.10
CA ARG A 73 -10.59 -6.85 0.99
C ARG A 73 -9.38 -6.22 0.29
N SER A 74 -8.19 -6.35 0.88
CA SER A 74 -7.03 -5.58 0.44
C SER A 74 -5.83 -6.46 0.14
N LEU A 75 -5.26 -6.32 -1.06
CA LEU A 75 -3.97 -6.89 -1.45
C LEU A 75 -2.94 -5.77 -1.55
N VAL A 76 -1.82 -5.90 -0.83
CA VAL A 76 -0.76 -4.88 -0.78
C VAL A 76 0.58 -5.49 -1.16
N GLY A 77 1.20 -4.99 -2.22
CA GLY A 77 2.59 -5.31 -2.60
C GLY A 77 3.59 -4.42 -1.85
N LEU A 78 4.64 -5.02 -1.33
CA LEU A 78 5.67 -4.35 -0.53
C LEU A 78 7.07 -4.73 -1.01
N GLY A 79 7.85 -3.76 -1.54
CA GLY A 79 9.27 -3.92 -1.83
C GLY A 79 10.13 -3.62 -0.59
N PHE A 80 11.02 -4.53 -0.17
CA PHE A 80 11.80 -4.32 1.06
C PHE A 80 13.00 -3.39 0.88
N ILE A 81 13.45 -3.19 -0.35
CA ILE A 81 14.51 -2.25 -0.68
C ILE A 81 13.99 -1.02 -1.46
N ASP A 82 12.70 -0.71 -1.28
CA ASP A 82 12.03 0.43 -1.89
C ASP A 82 12.38 1.71 -1.12
N ASP A 83 13.09 2.63 -1.78
CA ASP A 83 13.50 3.92 -1.25
C ASP A 83 12.54 5.08 -1.61
N VAL A 84 11.52 4.78 -2.41
CA VAL A 84 10.46 5.74 -2.79
C VAL A 84 9.21 5.55 -1.93
N SER A 85 8.75 4.32 -1.79
CA SER A 85 7.65 3.93 -0.89
C SER A 85 8.22 3.11 0.26
N ALA A 86 8.75 3.82 1.26
CA ALA A 86 9.48 3.21 2.37
C ALA A 86 8.72 2.03 2.99
N PRO A 87 9.35 0.83 3.11
CA PRO A 87 8.67 -0.39 3.56
C PRO A 87 7.99 -0.23 4.91
N ALA A 88 8.61 0.49 5.84
CA ALA A 88 8.06 0.74 7.18
C ALA A 88 6.74 1.51 7.12
N GLY A 89 6.63 2.50 6.23
CA GLY A 89 5.40 3.26 6.02
C GLY A 89 4.29 2.40 5.41
N VAL A 90 4.62 1.62 4.38
CA VAL A 90 3.66 0.69 3.75
C VAL A 90 3.14 -0.35 4.76
N TRP A 91 4.04 -0.85 5.61
CA TRP A 91 3.69 -1.80 6.68
C TRP A 91 2.78 -1.17 7.74
N ALA A 92 3.06 0.09 8.13
CA ALA A 92 2.22 0.82 9.06
C ALA A 92 0.80 1.01 8.52
N VAL A 93 0.65 1.42 7.25
CA VAL A 93 -0.65 1.52 6.57
C VAL A 93 -1.36 0.18 6.51
N PHE A 94 -0.65 -0.87 6.07
CA PHE A 94 -1.21 -2.22 6.02
C PHE A 94 -1.79 -2.67 7.36
N ASN A 95 -1.07 -2.44 8.46
CA ASN A 95 -1.52 -2.82 9.79
C ASN A 95 -2.81 -2.12 10.22
N GLN A 96 -3.04 -0.88 9.77
CA GLN A 96 -4.24 -0.10 10.09
C GLN A 96 -5.50 -0.54 9.33
N ILE A 97 -5.39 -1.22 8.19
CA ILE A 97 -6.55 -1.70 7.43
C ILE A 97 -7.39 -2.60 8.32
N THR A 98 -8.68 -2.32 8.43
CA THR A 98 -9.63 -3.10 9.25
C THR A 98 -10.26 -4.26 8.50
N GLY A 99 -10.35 -4.16 7.17
CA GLY A 99 -10.83 -5.24 6.31
C GLY A 99 -9.88 -6.44 6.27
N ARG A 100 -10.35 -7.54 5.71
CA ARG A 100 -9.52 -8.72 5.43
C ARG A 100 -8.42 -8.33 4.45
N LYS A 101 -7.19 -8.73 4.71
CA LYS A 101 -6.04 -8.21 3.98
C LYS A 101 -4.94 -9.25 3.80
N GLU A 102 -4.19 -9.07 2.73
CA GLU A 102 -3.01 -9.86 2.40
C GLU A 102 -1.88 -8.94 1.97
N ILE A 103 -0.66 -9.23 2.41
CA ILE A 103 0.55 -8.55 1.96
C ILE A 103 1.39 -9.51 1.12
N VAL A 104 1.96 -9.00 0.04
CA VAL A 104 2.90 -9.72 -0.82
C VAL A 104 4.27 -9.09 -0.66
N PRO A 105 5.16 -9.69 0.15
CA PRO A 105 6.52 -9.21 0.32
C PRO A 105 7.36 -9.52 -0.92
N MET A 106 8.17 -8.55 -1.34
CA MET A 106 9.15 -8.65 -2.41
C MET A 106 10.53 -8.26 -1.85
N PRO A 107 11.29 -9.21 -1.25
CA PRO A 107 12.47 -8.90 -0.43
C PRO A 107 13.59 -8.16 -1.17
N ASP A 108 13.76 -8.43 -2.44
CA ASP A 108 14.80 -7.86 -3.31
C ASP A 108 14.27 -6.81 -4.30
N SER A 109 13.01 -6.38 -4.14
CA SER A 109 12.40 -5.40 -5.04
C SER A 109 12.60 -3.97 -4.54
N PRO A 110 13.20 -3.09 -5.36
CA PRO A 110 13.09 -1.65 -5.21
C PRO A 110 11.71 -1.17 -5.68
N HIS A 111 11.54 0.15 -5.81
CA HIS A 111 10.31 0.72 -6.36
C HIS A 111 10.01 0.19 -7.77
N ASN A 112 8.75 0.06 -8.13
CA ASN A 112 8.28 -0.66 -9.33
C ASN A 112 8.96 -0.23 -10.64
N HIS A 113 9.29 1.06 -10.83
CA HIS A 113 9.95 1.56 -12.05
C HIS A 113 11.44 1.24 -12.10
N LEU A 114 12.05 0.83 -11.00
CA LEU A 114 13.44 0.40 -10.88
C LEU A 114 13.57 -1.12 -10.81
N ALA A 115 12.46 -1.82 -10.57
CA ALA A 115 12.43 -3.25 -10.38
C ALA A 115 12.41 -4.00 -11.72
N THR A 116 13.04 -5.17 -11.74
CA THR A 116 12.92 -6.13 -12.84
C THR A 116 11.57 -6.87 -12.79
N ALA A 117 11.18 -7.46 -13.91
CA ALA A 117 9.97 -8.29 -13.96
C ALA A 117 10.04 -9.48 -12.99
N ALA A 118 11.23 -10.03 -12.74
CA ALA A 118 11.44 -11.12 -11.79
C ALA A 118 11.13 -10.69 -10.35
N GLN A 119 11.60 -9.51 -9.95
CA GLN A 119 11.37 -8.93 -8.63
C GLN A 119 9.88 -8.59 -8.39
N GLN A 120 9.17 -8.17 -9.42
CA GLN A 120 7.73 -7.85 -9.35
C GLN A 120 6.82 -9.07 -9.57
N ARG A 121 7.38 -10.23 -9.94
CA ARG A 121 6.57 -11.43 -10.22
C ARG A 121 5.63 -11.83 -9.10
N PRO A 122 6.00 -11.78 -7.80
CA PRO A 122 5.10 -12.19 -6.71
C PRO A 122 3.80 -11.39 -6.71
N ILE A 123 3.87 -10.06 -6.77
CA ILE A 123 2.67 -9.21 -6.75
C ILE A 123 1.88 -9.32 -8.07
N VAL A 124 2.55 -9.41 -9.22
CA VAL A 124 1.89 -9.57 -10.52
C VAL A 124 1.09 -10.86 -10.56
N LYS A 125 1.70 -11.99 -10.14
CA LYS A 125 1.02 -13.29 -10.04
C LYS A 125 -0.19 -13.21 -9.11
N ARG A 126 0.01 -12.69 -7.89
CA ARG A 126 -1.05 -12.65 -6.89
C ARG A 126 -2.19 -11.71 -7.30
N THR A 127 -1.88 -10.59 -7.95
CA THR A 127 -2.90 -9.71 -8.55
C THR A 127 -3.75 -10.44 -9.59
N GLY A 128 -3.14 -11.23 -10.46
CA GLY A 128 -3.88 -12.04 -11.44
C GLY A 128 -4.83 -13.04 -10.78
N GLU A 129 -4.37 -13.74 -9.74
CA GLU A 129 -5.19 -14.67 -8.95
C GLU A 129 -6.37 -13.97 -8.26
N TRP A 130 -6.14 -12.78 -7.70
CA TRP A 130 -7.20 -11.97 -7.09
C TRP A 130 -8.24 -11.52 -8.11
N LEU A 131 -7.80 -10.99 -9.26
CA LEU A 131 -8.70 -10.54 -10.32
C LEU A 131 -9.54 -11.70 -10.87
N ASP A 132 -8.92 -12.86 -11.09
CA ASP A 132 -9.64 -14.06 -11.51
C ASP A 132 -10.69 -14.51 -10.48
N ALA A 133 -10.35 -14.46 -9.20
CA ALA A 133 -11.30 -14.78 -8.15
C ALA A 133 -12.48 -13.79 -8.12
N ILE A 134 -12.20 -12.49 -8.20
CA ILE A 134 -13.23 -11.43 -8.18
C ILE A 134 -14.18 -11.56 -9.38
N VAL A 135 -13.65 -11.75 -10.60
CA VAL A 135 -14.45 -11.88 -11.83
C VAL A 135 -15.37 -13.09 -11.79
N HIS A 136 -14.99 -14.14 -11.05
CA HIS A 136 -15.79 -15.34 -10.90
C HIS A 136 -16.55 -15.44 -9.56
N ASP A 137 -16.78 -14.30 -8.90
CA ASP A 137 -17.47 -14.21 -7.60
C ASP A 137 -16.90 -15.14 -6.51
N ARG A 138 -15.58 -15.39 -6.55
CA ARG A 138 -14.87 -16.18 -5.56
C ARG A 138 -14.18 -15.26 -4.55
N ASP A 139 -13.95 -15.78 -3.34
CA ASP A 139 -13.18 -15.04 -2.34
C ASP A 139 -11.67 -15.13 -2.65
N PRO A 140 -11.00 -14.00 -2.99
CA PRO A 140 -9.58 -14.00 -3.32
C PRO A 140 -8.68 -14.36 -2.13
N LEU A 141 -9.18 -14.25 -0.90
CA LEU A 141 -8.44 -14.61 0.32
C LEU A 141 -8.65 -16.07 0.75
N ALA A 142 -9.59 -16.80 0.15
CA ALA A 142 -9.80 -18.22 0.46
C ALA A 142 -8.64 -19.11 0.00
N THR A 143 -7.84 -18.66 -0.97
CA THR A 143 -6.71 -19.43 -1.53
C THR A 143 -5.37 -19.17 -0.84
N SER A 144 -5.32 -18.27 0.14
CA SER A 144 -4.07 -17.91 0.85
C SER A 144 -3.70 -18.88 1.98
N VAL A 145 -4.51 -19.89 2.25
CA VAL A 145 -4.24 -20.88 3.30
C VAL A 145 -4.13 -22.28 2.68
N LYS A 146 -2.95 -22.60 2.14
CA LYS A 146 -2.44 -23.97 2.22
C LYS A 146 -1.14 -23.92 3.01
N PRO A 147 -1.08 -24.66 4.11
CA PRO A 147 0.13 -24.81 4.90
C PRO A 147 1.28 -25.44 4.10
#